data_bbf357113dfbcf673aeaa5cf6666a4af
#
_entry.id   bbf357113dfbcf673aeaa5cf6666a4af
#
_cell.length_a   1.000
_cell.length_b   1.000
_cell.length_c   1.000
_cell.angle_alpha   90.00
_cell.angle_beta   90.00
_cell.angle_gamma   90.00
#
_symmetry.space_group_name_H-M   'P 1'
#
loop_
_entity.id
_entity.type
_entity.pdbx_description
1 polymer ?
#
loop_
_entity_poly.entity_id
_entity_poly.type
_entity_poly.pdbx_seq_one_letter_code
_entity_poly.pdbx_strand_id
1 'polypeptide(L)'
;MYALDAALAALWRELLLSVAQHADVPLRWVDHGAPAPLAELWQREDLGCAFICGYPWATWSHDMPRPLPLAAPLPRGEPRPQYASDIVVRTDSPFTCIDDLFGSRIAWTVEDSQSGYQALRTWLAPQAQGGALFGTLVGPLVTPRKVVEAVLSGQADGGPLDTYAHALWRRHEPALVAGLRVVARTPPTAMPLFAAAASMPEPERERLRAGLLGCSERADLAPLLDALCLDGFGPVDPREYARLGERARVADRLGYPALR
;
A
#
# COMPACT_ATOMS: atom_id res chain seq x y z
N MET A 1 -7.90 0.17 -1.17
CA MET A 1 -6.68 0.27 -0.34
C MET A 1 -6.67 1.59 0.43
N TYR A 2 -6.48 2.74 -0.18
CA TYR A 2 -6.35 4.02 0.55
C TYR A 2 -7.66 4.78 0.80
N ALA A 3 -8.80 4.17 0.59
CA ALA A 3 -10.08 4.61 1.13
C ALA A 3 -10.16 4.19 2.61
N LEU A 4 -9.35 4.82 3.46
CA LEU A 4 -9.13 4.42 4.85
C LEU A 4 -10.31 4.73 5.76
N ASP A 5 -11.17 5.66 5.32
CA ASP A 5 -12.45 6.04 5.91
C ASP A 5 -13.39 6.57 4.81
N ALA A 6 -14.62 6.96 5.19
CA ALA A 6 -15.62 7.45 4.25
C ALA A 6 -15.22 8.78 3.57
N ALA A 7 -14.51 9.67 4.26
CA ALA A 7 -14.09 10.95 3.72
C ALA A 7 -12.99 10.75 2.65
N LEU A 8 -11.98 9.94 2.97
CA LEU A 8 -10.92 9.58 2.02
C LEU A 8 -11.48 8.78 0.82
N ALA A 9 -12.46 7.91 1.06
CA ALA A 9 -13.16 7.21 -0.03
C ALA A 9 -13.86 8.19 -0.98
N ALA A 10 -14.51 9.24 -0.44
CA ALA A 10 -15.15 10.27 -1.25
C ALA A 10 -14.15 11.08 -2.09
N LEU A 11 -13.00 11.46 -1.53
CA LEU A 11 -11.94 12.16 -2.25
C LEU A 11 -11.37 11.31 -3.41
N TRP A 12 -11.10 10.03 -3.16
CA TRP A 12 -10.65 9.11 -4.21
C TRP A 12 -11.70 8.93 -5.30
N ARG A 13 -12.97 8.78 -4.91
CA ARG A 13 -14.08 8.66 -5.86
C ARG A 13 -14.18 9.89 -6.75
N GLU A 14 -14.15 11.08 -6.17
CA GLU A 14 -14.24 12.34 -6.91
C GLU A 14 -13.07 12.49 -7.88
N LEU A 15 -11.82 12.27 -7.44
CA LEU A 15 -10.64 12.33 -8.26
C LEU A 15 -10.73 11.37 -9.45
N LEU A 16 -11.00 10.09 -9.19
CA LEU A 16 -11.00 9.06 -10.23
C LEU A 16 -12.14 9.23 -11.23
N LEU A 17 -13.34 9.62 -10.78
CA LEU A 17 -14.46 9.89 -11.68
C LEU A 17 -14.23 11.15 -12.52
N SER A 18 -13.61 12.20 -11.96
CA SER A 18 -13.25 13.40 -12.73
C SER A 18 -12.19 13.10 -13.78
N VAL A 19 -11.17 12.28 -13.44
CA VAL A 19 -10.17 11.83 -14.41
C VAL A 19 -10.82 11.00 -15.53
N ALA A 20 -11.69 10.06 -15.19
CA ALA A 20 -12.38 9.21 -16.15
C ALA A 20 -13.31 9.99 -17.08
N GLN A 21 -14.06 10.95 -16.54
CA GLN A 21 -14.93 11.84 -17.33
C GLN A 21 -14.11 12.66 -18.32
N HIS A 22 -12.99 13.23 -17.90
CA HIS A 22 -12.12 14.00 -18.79
C HIS A 22 -11.46 13.13 -19.87
N ALA A 23 -11.16 11.87 -19.54
CA ALA A 23 -10.61 10.89 -20.48
C ALA A 23 -11.65 10.31 -21.43
N ASP A 24 -12.93 10.67 -21.30
CA ASP A 24 -14.05 10.07 -22.03
C ASP A 24 -14.07 8.53 -21.89
N VAL A 25 -13.90 8.07 -20.63
CA VAL A 25 -13.97 6.65 -20.27
C VAL A 25 -15.08 6.48 -19.21
N PRO A 26 -16.17 5.76 -19.52
CA PRO A 26 -17.27 5.60 -18.59
C PRO A 26 -16.87 4.66 -17.45
N LEU A 27 -16.66 5.22 -16.26
CA LEU A 27 -16.42 4.45 -15.03
C LEU A 27 -17.57 4.61 -14.04
N ARG A 28 -17.88 3.53 -13.36
CA ARG A 28 -18.82 3.48 -12.24
C ARG A 28 -18.08 3.11 -10.96
N TRP A 29 -18.28 3.88 -9.91
CA TRP A 29 -17.76 3.52 -8.60
C TRP A 29 -18.40 2.23 -8.08
N VAL A 30 -17.57 1.34 -7.54
CA VAL A 30 -17.98 0.11 -6.88
C VAL A 30 -17.42 0.12 -5.47
N ASP A 31 -18.29 0.02 -4.47
CA ASP A 31 -17.86 -0.11 -3.09
C ASP A 31 -17.33 -1.52 -2.84
N HIS A 32 -16.10 -1.59 -2.35
CA HIS A 32 -15.44 -2.84 -1.99
C HIS A 32 -14.58 -2.60 -0.74
N GLY A 33 -15.25 -2.58 0.41
CA GLY A 33 -14.62 -2.30 1.70
C GLY A 33 -14.16 -3.57 2.41
N ALA A 34 -13.15 -3.42 3.29
CA ALA A 34 -12.76 -4.49 4.19
C ALA A 34 -13.97 -4.96 5.04
N PRO A 35 -14.09 -6.27 5.32
CA PRO A 35 -13.09 -7.33 5.13
C PRO A 35 -13.16 -8.06 3.78
N ALA A 36 -13.90 -7.55 2.78
CA ALA A 36 -14.00 -8.20 1.48
C ALA A 36 -12.61 -8.39 0.84
N PRO A 37 -12.29 -9.60 0.31
CA PRO A 37 -10.98 -9.89 -0.24
C PRO A 37 -10.69 -9.02 -1.47
N LEU A 38 -9.55 -8.33 -1.48
CA LEU A 38 -9.16 -7.48 -2.62
C LEU A 38 -8.95 -8.27 -3.90
N ALA A 39 -8.59 -9.55 -3.81
CA ALA A 39 -8.44 -10.42 -4.98
C ALA A 39 -9.74 -10.54 -5.80
N GLU A 40 -10.91 -10.57 -5.16
CA GLU A 40 -12.21 -10.60 -5.84
C GLU A 40 -12.43 -9.32 -6.67
N LEU A 41 -12.03 -8.16 -6.14
CA LEU A 41 -12.08 -6.90 -6.90
C LEU A 41 -11.12 -6.93 -8.09
N TRP A 42 -9.89 -7.38 -7.87
CA TRP A 42 -8.84 -7.36 -8.88
C TRP A 42 -9.08 -8.33 -10.05
N GLN A 43 -9.85 -9.40 -9.81
CA GLN A 43 -10.19 -10.43 -10.81
C GLN A 43 -11.43 -10.09 -11.65
N ARG A 44 -12.06 -8.95 -11.41
CA ARG A 44 -13.24 -8.54 -12.18
C ARG A 44 -12.87 -8.24 -13.63
N GLU A 45 -13.63 -8.80 -14.54
CA GLU A 45 -13.46 -8.55 -16.00
C GLU A 45 -13.86 -7.13 -16.40
N ASP A 46 -14.73 -6.47 -15.62
CA ASP A 46 -15.16 -5.08 -15.81
C ASP A 46 -14.38 -4.08 -14.94
N LEU A 47 -13.20 -4.44 -14.43
CA LEU A 47 -12.36 -3.57 -13.62
C LEU A 47 -11.84 -2.41 -14.47
N GLY A 48 -12.38 -1.21 -14.25
CA GLY A 48 -11.96 -0.01 -14.97
C GLY A 48 -10.70 0.63 -14.38
N CYS A 49 -10.66 0.78 -13.06
CA CYS A 49 -9.53 1.38 -12.36
C CYS A 49 -9.58 0.99 -10.88
N ALA A 50 -8.60 0.28 -10.38
CA ALA A 50 -8.47 0.01 -8.95
C ALA A 50 -7.02 -0.03 -8.51
N PHE A 51 -6.79 0.27 -7.23
CA PHE A 51 -5.50 0.02 -6.58
C PHE A 51 -5.19 -1.45 -6.51
N ILE A 52 -3.98 -1.82 -6.90
CA ILE A 52 -3.42 -3.15 -6.67
C ILE A 52 -2.11 -3.01 -5.90
N CYS A 53 -1.97 -3.78 -4.83
CA CYS A 53 -0.73 -3.83 -4.05
C CYS A 53 0.41 -4.37 -4.92
N GLY A 54 1.60 -3.79 -4.76
CA GLY A 54 2.74 -4.13 -5.61
C GLY A 54 3.15 -5.60 -5.57
N TYR A 55 3.15 -6.22 -4.39
CA TYR A 55 3.55 -7.62 -4.26
C TYR A 55 2.56 -8.60 -4.93
N PRO A 56 1.23 -8.56 -4.69
CA PRO A 56 0.28 -9.39 -5.44
C PRO A 56 0.36 -9.17 -6.95
N TRP A 57 0.55 -7.92 -7.39
CA TRP A 57 0.67 -7.64 -8.81
C TRP A 57 1.95 -8.24 -9.42
N ALA A 58 3.07 -8.19 -8.68
CA ALA A 58 4.35 -8.76 -9.10
C ALA A 58 4.35 -10.30 -9.14
N THR A 59 3.57 -10.92 -8.26
CA THR A 59 3.47 -12.38 -8.10
C THR A 59 2.15 -12.94 -8.66
N TRP A 60 1.51 -12.19 -9.56
CA TRP A 60 0.22 -12.57 -10.15
C TRP A 60 0.27 -13.97 -10.78
N SER A 61 -0.75 -14.79 -10.52
CA SER A 61 -0.85 -16.12 -11.10
C SER A 61 -0.94 -16.07 -12.62
N HIS A 62 -0.21 -16.94 -13.30
CA HIS A 62 -0.27 -17.06 -14.76
C HIS A 62 -1.60 -17.67 -15.27
N ASP A 63 -2.39 -18.26 -14.38
CA ASP A 63 -3.66 -18.89 -14.74
C ASP A 63 -4.81 -17.88 -14.89
N MET A 64 -4.58 -16.62 -14.50
CA MET A 64 -5.57 -15.54 -14.57
C MET A 64 -5.05 -14.36 -15.39
N PRO A 65 -5.92 -13.70 -16.18
CA PRO A 65 -5.56 -12.47 -16.88
C PRO A 65 -5.05 -11.42 -15.88
N ARG A 66 -3.81 -10.98 -16.04
CA ARG A 66 -3.21 -9.97 -15.18
C ARG A 66 -3.77 -8.60 -15.48
N PRO A 67 -4.26 -7.83 -14.51
CA PRO A 67 -4.64 -6.44 -14.71
C PRO A 67 -3.49 -5.61 -15.27
N LEU A 68 -3.81 -4.76 -16.24
CA LEU A 68 -2.84 -3.93 -16.95
C LEU A 68 -2.61 -2.61 -16.21
N PRO A 69 -1.36 -2.17 -16.05
CA PRO A 69 -1.03 -1.00 -15.25
C PRO A 69 -1.49 0.29 -15.96
N LEU A 70 -2.00 1.24 -15.19
CA LEU A 70 -2.35 2.59 -15.62
C LEU A 70 -1.30 3.59 -15.16
N ALA A 71 -1.24 3.85 -13.85
CA ALA A 71 -0.32 4.79 -13.23
C ALA A 71 -0.15 4.43 -11.74
N ALA A 72 0.85 4.99 -11.10
CA ALA A 72 1.01 4.87 -9.66
C ALA A 72 0.98 6.26 -9.01
N PRO A 73 0.31 6.41 -7.83
CA PRO A 73 0.30 7.68 -7.11
C PRO A 73 1.72 8.14 -6.80
N LEU A 74 1.94 9.45 -6.89
CA LEU A 74 3.17 10.11 -6.47
C LEU A 74 2.90 10.80 -5.12
N PRO A 75 3.26 10.18 -3.99
CA PRO A 75 3.10 10.81 -2.69
C PRO A 75 3.87 12.12 -2.61
N ARG A 76 3.32 13.09 -1.88
CA ARG A 76 3.90 14.43 -1.77
C ARG A 76 5.35 14.40 -1.31
N GLY A 77 6.21 15.10 -2.06
CA GLY A 77 7.64 15.22 -1.79
C GLY A 77 8.48 14.00 -2.18
N GLU A 78 7.87 12.93 -2.70
CA GLU A 78 8.61 11.81 -3.24
C GLU A 78 9.06 12.10 -4.69
N PRO A 79 10.31 11.78 -5.06
CA PRO A 79 10.80 12.04 -6.41
C PRO A 79 10.23 11.10 -7.48
N ARG A 80 9.58 10.03 -7.06
CA ARG A 80 8.96 8.99 -7.90
C ARG A 80 7.89 8.24 -7.12
N PRO A 81 7.00 7.47 -7.79
CA PRO A 81 5.98 6.64 -7.15
C PRO A 81 6.58 5.55 -6.27
N GLN A 82 6.89 5.88 -5.04
CA GLN A 82 7.46 4.98 -4.04
C GLN A 82 6.89 5.26 -2.65
N TYR A 83 7.01 4.29 -1.77
CA TYR A 83 6.64 4.38 -0.38
C TYR A 83 7.45 3.37 0.46
N ALA A 84 7.32 3.43 1.76
CA ALA A 84 7.97 2.51 2.69
C ALA A 84 6.99 2.07 3.78
N SER A 85 7.46 1.30 4.73
CA SER A 85 6.73 1.01 5.96
C SER A 85 7.46 1.64 7.13
N ASP A 86 6.77 2.55 7.84
CA ASP A 86 7.20 3.01 9.16
C ASP A 86 6.98 1.87 10.16
N ILE A 87 7.97 1.53 10.94
CA ILE A 87 7.81 0.62 12.07
C ILE A 87 7.44 1.49 13.26
N VAL A 88 6.19 1.34 13.68
CA VAL A 88 5.60 2.18 14.74
C VAL A 88 5.48 1.43 16.04
N VAL A 89 5.68 2.16 17.13
CA VAL A 89 5.45 1.75 18.51
C VAL A 89 4.64 2.84 19.22
N ARG A 90 4.11 2.57 20.41
CA ARG A 90 3.53 3.64 21.22
C ARG A 90 4.58 4.68 21.62
N THR A 91 4.17 5.92 21.80
CA THR A 91 5.06 7.02 22.21
C THR A 91 5.72 6.78 23.56
N ASP A 92 5.05 6.10 24.50
CA ASP A 92 5.55 5.73 25.83
C ASP A 92 6.32 4.40 25.85
N SER A 93 6.51 3.75 24.71
CA SER A 93 7.26 2.50 24.58
C SER A 93 8.76 2.71 24.86
N PRO A 94 9.45 1.73 25.50
CA PRO A 94 10.90 1.79 25.68
C PRO A 94 11.69 1.52 24.38
N PHE A 95 11.09 0.93 23.35
CA PHE A 95 11.76 0.56 22.12
C PHE A 95 12.16 1.78 21.28
N THR A 96 13.41 1.89 20.87
CA THR A 96 13.98 3.05 20.16
C THR A 96 14.43 2.73 18.74
N CYS A 97 14.64 1.47 18.41
CA CYS A 97 15.04 0.98 17.10
C CYS A 97 14.37 -0.37 16.80
N ILE A 98 14.60 -0.91 15.60
CA ILE A 98 14.01 -2.19 15.19
C ILE A 98 14.55 -3.37 16.02
N ASP A 99 15.82 -3.33 16.42
CA ASP A 99 16.46 -4.42 17.14
C ASP A 99 15.87 -4.57 18.56
N ASP A 100 15.40 -3.49 19.16
CA ASP A 100 14.71 -3.51 20.47
C ASP A 100 13.39 -4.31 20.39
N LEU A 101 12.78 -4.41 19.21
CA LEU A 101 11.54 -5.18 18.99
C LEU A 101 11.77 -6.68 18.83
N PHE A 102 13.03 -7.13 18.74
CA PHE A 102 13.28 -8.57 18.63
C PHE A 102 12.88 -9.27 19.94
N GLY A 103 12.19 -10.41 19.80
CA GLY A 103 11.59 -11.13 20.92
C GLY A 103 10.25 -10.58 21.41
N SER A 104 9.80 -9.42 20.91
CA SER A 104 8.52 -8.78 21.30
C SER A 104 7.34 -9.25 20.42
N ARG A 105 6.17 -8.60 20.61
CA ARG A 105 4.95 -8.87 19.85
C ARG A 105 4.85 -7.89 18.66
N ILE A 106 4.86 -8.40 17.43
CA ILE A 106 4.76 -7.59 16.22
C ILE A 106 3.40 -7.79 15.52
N ALA A 107 2.70 -6.69 15.25
CA ALA A 107 1.47 -6.69 14.48
C ALA A 107 1.77 -6.78 12.97
N TRP A 108 0.82 -7.33 12.19
CA TRP A 108 0.91 -7.41 10.74
C TRP A 108 -0.48 -7.50 10.10
N THR A 109 -0.62 -7.13 8.81
CA THR A 109 -1.91 -7.10 8.11
C THR A 109 -2.27 -8.46 7.52
N VAL A 110 -1.82 -8.76 6.30
CA VAL A 110 -1.99 -10.02 5.56
C VAL A 110 -0.69 -10.36 4.82
N GLU A 111 -0.44 -11.62 4.54
CA GLU A 111 0.84 -12.09 3.98
C GLU A 111 1.16 -11.51 2.59
N ASP A 112 0.14 -11.26 1.79
CA ASP A 112 0.29 -10.67 0.45
C ASP A 112 0.41 -9.13 0.46
N SER A 113 0.33 -8.48 1.63
CA SER A 113 0.54 -7.04 1.75
C SER A 113 2.02 -6.68 1.61
N GLN A 114 2.35 -5.80 0.66
CA GLN A 114 3.72 -5.30 0.52
C GLN A 114 4.16 -4.52 1.76
N SER A 115 3.40 -3.48 2.18
CA SER A 115 3.79 -2.62 3.30
C SER A 115 3.50 -3.25 4.67
N GLY A 116 2.42 -4.02 4.78
CA GLY A 116 1.98 -4.57 6.06
C GLY A 116 2.63 -5.91 6.43
N TYR A 117 3.47 -6.49 5.55
CA TYR A 117 4.12 -7.77 5.78
C TYR A 117 5.42 -7.95 5.01
N GLN A 118 5.40 -7.93 3.66
CA GLN A 118 6.54 -8.34 2.84
C GLN A 118 7.73 -7.39 2.98
N ALA A 119 7.50 -6.08 3.11
CA ALA A 119 8.58 -5.11 3.28
C ALA A 119 9.38 -5.38 4.57
N LEU A 120 8.69 -5.62 5.68
CA LEU A 120 9.32 -5.96 6.96
C LEU A 120 10.05 -7.31 6.87
N ARG A 121 9.36 -8.35 6.38
CA ARG A 121 9.93 -9.69 6.22
C ARG A 121 11.21 -9.68 5.38
N THR A 122 11.15 -9.10 4.19
CA THR A 122 12.28 -9.12 3.26
C THR A 122 13.45 -8.26 3.72
N TRP A 123 13.17 -7.17 4.46
CA TRP A 123 14.20 -6.31 5.02
C TRP A 123 14.96 -7.00 6.17
N LEU A 124 14.24 -7.76 7.02
CA LEU A 124 14.83 -8.42 8.18
C LEU A 124 15.41 -9.82 7.88
N ALA A 125 15.11 -10.41 6.74
CA ALA A 125 15.58 -11.77 6.39
C ALA A 125 17.10 -11.98 6.55
N PRO A 126 17.99 -11.04 6.19
CA PRO A 126 19.43 -11.21 6.42
C PRO A 126 19.81 -11.28 7.90
N GLN A 127 19.06 -10.60 8.77
CA GLN A 127 19.33 -10.56 10.22
C GLN A 127 18.79 -11.80 10.93
N ALA A 128 17.71 -12.39 10.39
CA ALA A 128 17.06 -13.55 10.98
C ALA A 128 17.95 -14.81 10.98
N GLN A 129 18.87 -14.93 10.02
CA GLN A 129 19.75 -16.11 9.86
C GLN A 129 18.99 -17.45 9.96
N GLY A 130 17.75 -17.45 9.43
CA GLY A 130 16.84 -18.59 9.50
C GLY A 130 16.17 -18.82 10.85
N GLY A 131 16.36 -17.93 11.84
CA GLY A 131 15.72 -17.96 13.15
C GLY A 131 14.47 -17.08 13.25
N ALA A 132 13.79 -17.12 14.41
CA ALA A 132 12.72 -16.20 14.75
C ALA A 132 13.30 -14.89 15.28
N LEU A 133 12.78 -13.75 14.81
CA LEU A 133 13.12 -12.42 15.32
C LEU A 133 12.11 -11.93 16.35
N PHE A 134 10.86 -12.33 16.23
CA PHE A 134 9.78 -11.87 17.10
C PHE A 134 9.27 -12.98 18.01
N GLY A 135 8.86 -12.63 19.23
CA GLY A 135 8.31 -13.59 20.17
C GLY A 135 6.88 -14.02 19.85
N THR A 136 6.11 -13.10 19.30
CA THR A 136 4.69 -13.37 18.94
C THR A 136 4.31 -12.52 17.73
N LEU A 137 3.56 -13.14 16.80
CA LEU A 137 2.95 -12.45 15.67
C LEU A 137 1.47 -12.16 15.97
N VAL A 138 1.09 -10.89 15.93
CA VAL A 138 -0.29 -10.43 16.14
C VAL A 138 -0.94 -10.16 14.79
N GLY A 139 -1.70 -11.11 14.28
CA GLY A 139 -2.34 -11.02 12.96
C GLY A 139 -2.86 -12.38 12.45
N PRO A 140 -3.45 -12.41 11.24
CA PRO A 140 -3.61 -11.28 10.32
C PRO A 140 -4.67 -10.27 10.79
N LEU A 141 -4.33 -8.98 10.77
CA LEU A 141 -5.23 -7.89 11.19
C LEU A 141 -5.98 -7.25 10.02
N VAL A 142 -5.70 -7.69 8.80
CA VAL A 142 -6.34 -7.29 7.53
C VAL A 142 -6.07 -5.85 7.12
N THR A 143 -6.24 -4.86 8.02
CA THR A 143 -6.13 -3.44 7.68
C THR A 143 -5.03 -2.74 8.45
N PRO A 144 -4.39 -1.69 7.87
CA PRO A 144 -3.43 -0.85 8.59
C PRO A 144 -4.01 -0.21 9.86
N ARG A 145 -5.30 0.15 9.85
CA ARG A 145 -5.99 0.70 11.04
C ARG A 145 -5.94 -0.27 12.22
N LYS A 146 -6.23 -1.55 11.97
CA LYS A 146 -6.17 -2.56 13.04
C LYS A 146 -4.76 -2.80 13.55
N VAL A 147 -3.73 -2.62 12.73
CA VAL A 147 -2.33 -2.64 13.21
C VAL A 147 -2.10 -1.47 14.16
N VAL A 148 -2.52 -0.25 13.80
CA VAL A 148 -2.43 0.92 14.67
C VAL A 148 -3.18 0.70 15.99
N GLU A 149 -4.42 0.20 15.94
CA GLU A 149 -5.24 -0.09 17.12
C GLU A 149 -4.58 -1.14 18.03
N ALA A 150 -4.00 -2.21 17.45
CA ALA A 150 -3.29 -3.26 18.22
C ALA A 150 -2.05 -2.70 18.93
N VAL A 151 -1.31 -1.79 18.28
CA VAL A 151 -0.17 -1.13 18.92
C VAL A 151 -0.62 -0.18 20.01
N LEU A 152 -1.60 0.68 19.76
CA LEU A 152 -2.10 1.66 20.74
C LEU A 152 -2.73 1.00 21.97
N SER A 153 -3.45 -0.11 21.78
CA SER A 153 -4.04 -0.87 22.89
C SER A 153 -3.03 -1.72 23.68
N GLY A 154 -1.78 -1.83 23.19
CA GLY A 154 -0.77 -2.69 23.78
C GLY A 154 -0.97 -4.20 23.50
N GLN A 155 -1.84 -4.56 22.54
CA GLN A 155 -1.95 -5.92 22.05
C GLN A 155 -0.67 -6.34 21.30
N ALA A 156 -0.07 -5.41 20.55
CA ALA A 156 1.23 -5.56 19.94
C ALA A 156 2.20 -4.47 20.46
N ASP A 157 3.48 -4.77 20.46
CA ASP A 157 4.52 -3.82 20.89
C ASP A 157 4.94 -2.88 19.75
N GLY A 158 4.81 -3.35 18.51
CA GLY A 158 5.02 -2.56 17.31
C GLY A 158 4.38 -3.19 16.08
N GLY A 159 4.45 -2.48 14.94
CA GLY A 159 3.94 -2.99 13.67
C GLY A 159 4.30 -2.09 12.48
N PRO A 160 4.27 -2.62 11.25
CA PRO A 160 4.49 -1.85 10.04
C PRO A 160 3.26 -1.01 9.68
N LEU A 161 3.49 0.26 9.40
CA LEU A 161 2.50 1.21 8.93
C LEU A 161 2.95 1.80 7.60
N ASP A 162 2.14 1.66 6.58
CA ASP A 162 2.33 2.27 5.26
C ASP A 162 2.57 3.78 5.39
N THR A 163 3.69 4.30 4.85
CA THR A 163 4.05 5.71 5.00
C THR A 163 3.05 6.66 4.37
N TYR A 164 2.39 6.25 3.28
CA TYR A 164 1.36 7.06 2.66
C TYR A 164 0.05 7.04 3.45
N ALA A 165 -0.38 5.88 3.96
CA ALA A 165 -1.52 5.81 4.89
C ALA A 165 -1.25 6.62 6.16
N HIS A 166 -0.03 6.58 6.67
CA HIS A 166 0.41 7.39 7.82
C HIS A 166 0.31 8.89 7.54
N ALA A 167 0.73 9.33 6.34
CA ALA A 167 0.61 10.74 5.92
C ALA A 167 -0.86 11.18 5.82
N LEU A 168 -1.73 10.33 5.25
CA LEU A 168 -3.16 10.60 5.17
C LEU A 168 -3.79 10.74 6.57
N TRP A 169 -3.47 9.85 7.51
CA TRP A 169 -3.99 9.97 8.88
C TRP A 169 -3.42 11.16 9.65
N ARG A 170 -2.15 11.52 9.46
CA ARG A 170 -1.60 12.76 10.04
C ARG A 170 -2.37 13.99 9.60
N ARG A 171 -2.89 13.99 8.37
CA ARG A 171 -3.68 15.10 7.82
C ARG A 171 -5.14 15.06 8.25
N HIS A 172 -5.79 13.90 8.15
CA HIS A 172 -7.25 13.78 8.27
C HIS A 172 -7.72 13.27 9.63
N GLU A 173 -6.91 12.47 10.31
CA GLU A 173 -7.23 11.86 11.59
C GLU A 173 -5.99 11.85 12.51
N PRO A 174 -5.41 13.04 12.81
CA PRO A 174 -4.14 13.12 13.56
C PRO A 174 -4.23 12.48 14.95
N ALA A 175 -5.40 12.47 15.57
CA ALA A 175 -5.62 11.84 16.86
C ALA A 175 -5.37 10.32 16.83
N LEU A 176 -5.65 9.64 15.70
CA LEU A 176 -5.40 8.20 15.56
C LEU A 176 -3.92 7.85 15.68
N VAL A 177 -3.05 8.70 15.17
CA VAL A 177 -1.60 8.43 15.09
C VAL A 177 -0.78 9.21 16.12
N ALA A 178 -1.40 10.10 16.91
CA ALA A 178 -0.71 10.94 17.90
C ALA A 178 0.00 10.12 18.99
N GLY A 179 -0.53 8.93 19.34
CA GLY A 179 0.06 8.02 20.30
C GLY A 179 1.17 7.13 19.74
N LEU A 180 1.56 7.31 18.46
CA LEU A 180 2.57 6.49 17.80
C LEU A 180 3.88 7.24 17.60
N ARG A 181 4.98 6.48 17.63
CA ARG A 181 6.33 6.93 17.28
C ARG A 181 6.96 5.96 16.30
N VAL A 182 7.66 6.49 15.29
CA VAL A 182 8.42 5.69 14.32
C VAL A 182 9.79 5.38 14.90
N VAL A 183 10.16 4.11 14.95
CA VAL A 183 11.46 3.62 15.44
C VAL A 183 12.37 3.14 14.32
N ALA A 184 11.79 2.83 13.16
CA ALA A 184 12.54 2.43 11.97
C ALA A 184 11.68 2.64 10.72
N ARG A 185 12.31 2.56 9.56
CA ARG A 185 11.63 2.58 8.25
C ARG A 185 12.26 1.56 7.33
N THR A 186 11.45 0.78 6.64
CA THR A 186 11.94 -0.16 5.62
C THR A 186 12.52 0.58 4.42
N PRO A 187 13.39 -0.06 3.62
CA PRO A 187 13.78 0.49 2.34
C PRO A 187 12.56 0.79 1.45
N PRO A 188 12.58 1.89 0.67
CA PRO A 188 11.46 2.25 -0.19
C PRO A 188 11.23 1.20 -1.29
N THR A 189 9.97 1.08 -1.70
CA THR A 189 9.49 0.19 -2.75
C THR A 189 8.51 0.90 -3.66
N ALA A 190 8.21 0.32 -4.82
CA ALA A 190 7.21 0.85 -5.73
C ALA A 190 5.84 0.99 -5.04
N MET A 191 5.20 2.13 -5.24
CA MET A 191 3.87 2.45 -4.72
C MET A 191 2.83 1.47 -5.27
N PRO A 192 1.76 1.09 -4.55
CA PRO A 192 0.62 0.41 -5.15
C PRO A 192 0.15 1.14 -6.40
N LEU A 193 -0.13 0.39 -7.46
CA LEU A 193 -0.50 0.96 -8.76
C LEU A 193 -2.01 0.94 -8.97
N PHE A 194 -2.50 1.83 -9.83
CA PHE A 194 -3.79 1.67 -10.47
C PHE A 194 -3.65 0.75 -11.67
N ALA A 195 -4.59 -0.17 -11.81
CA ALA A 195 -4.68 -1.07 -12.95
C ALA A 195 -6.13 -1.25 -13.39
N ALA A 196 -6.30 -1.62 -14.65
CA ALA A 196 -7.56 -2.01 -15.28
C ALA A 196 -7.54 -3.48 -15.68
N ALA A 197 -8.73 -4.07 -15.89
CA ALA A 197 -8.83 -5.42 -16.44
C ALA A 197 -8.10 -5.54 -17.79
N ALA A 198 -7.54 -6.70 -18.07
CA ALA A 198 -6.90 -6.98 -19.36
C ALA A 198 -7.89 -6.91 -20.55
N SER A 199 -9.19 -7.09 -20.27
CA SER A 199 -10.30 -6.96 -21.23
C SER A 199 -10.65 -5.53 -21.60
N MET A 200 -10.17 -4.51 -20.84
CA MET A 200 -10.43 -3.11 -21.19
C MET A 200 -9.81 -2.76 -22.56
N PRO A 201 -10.59 -2.15 -23.49
CA PRO A 201 -10.06 -1.74 -24.79
C PRO A 201 -8.82 -0.85 -24.64
N GLU A 202 -7.80 -1.12 -25.44
CA GLU A 202 -6.54 -0.38 -25.37
C GLU A 202 -6.71 1.14 -25.52
N PRO A 203 -7.56 1.69 -26.44
CA PRO A 203 -7.74 3.13 -26.53
C PRO A 203 -8.33 3.75 -25.25
N GLU A 204 -9.25 3.06 -24.57
CA GLU A 204 -9.84 3.53 -23.30
C GLU A 204 -8.80 3.50 -22.19
N ARG A 205 -8.03 2.43 -22.12
CA ARG A 205 -6.96 2.26 -21.14
C ARG A 205 -5.90 3.36 -21.28
N GLU A 206 -5.47 3.66 -22.52
CA GLU A 206 -4.46 4.70 -22.77
C GLU A 206 -5.00 6.11 -22.46
N ARG A 207 -6.28 6.41 -22.78
CA ARG A 207 -6.89 7.69 -22.39
C ARG A 207 -6.97 7.83 -20.87
N LEU A 208 -7.38 6.79 -20.15
CA LEU A 208 -7.45 6.80 -18.70
C LEU A 208 -6.06 6.94 -18.07
N ARG A 209 -5.06 6.23 -18.62
CA ARG A 209 -3.67 6.35 -18.22
C ARG A 209 -3.14 7.77 -18.42
N ALA A 210 -3.36 8.36 -19.59
CA ALA A 210 -2.96 9.74 -19.89
C ALA A 210 -3.65 10.73 -18.93
N GLY A 211 -4.95 10.54 -18.65
CA GLY A 211 -5.69 11.36 -17.71
C GLY A 211 -5.14 11.30 -16.28
N LEU A 212 -4.73 10.12 -15.80
CA LEU A 212 -4.06 9.98 -14.52
C LEU A 212 -2.70 10.69 -14.50
N LEU A 213 -1.86 10.45 -15.51
CA LEU A 213 -0.51 11.05 -15.58
C LEU A 213 -0.55 12.57 -15.71
N GLY A 214 -1.54 13.13 -16.42
CA GLY A 214 -1.73 14.57 -16.59
C GLY A 214 -2.53 15.27 -15.50
N CYS A 215 -2.99 14.56 -14.47
CA CYS A 215 -3.90 15.15 -13.48
C CYS A 215 -3.28 16.29 -12.66
N SER A 216 -1.95 16.31 -12.46
CA SER A 216 -1.24 17.39 -11.76
C SER A 216 -1.23 18.71 -12.53
N GLU A 217 -1.46 18.68 -13.84
CA GLU A 217 -1.55 19.87 -14.69
C GLU A 217 -2.95 20.49 -14.67
N ARG A 218 -3.92 19.82 -14.07
CA ARG A 218 -5.31 20.24 -13.98
C ARG A 218 -5.56 21.03 -12.70
N ALA A 219 -5.80 22.32 -12.83
CA ALA A 219 -6.06 23.22 -11.69
C ALA A 219 -7.30 22.83 -10.87
N ASP A 220 -8.34 22.25 -11.51
CA ASP A 220 -9.56 21.78 -10.84
C ASP A 220 -9.33 20.56 -9.94
N LEU A 221 -8.28 19.76 -10.19
CA LEU A 221 -7.91 18.60 -9.38
C LEU A 221 -6.91 18.93 -8.25
N ALA A 222 -6.28 20.11 -8.29
CA ALA A 222 -5.28 20.48 -7.29
C ALA A 222 -5.76 20.37 -5.83
N PRO A 223 -7.01 20.78 -5.46
CA PRO A 223 -7.52 20.59 -4.10
C PRO A 223 -7.64 19.12 -3.69
N LEU A 224 -8.02 18.24 -4.62
CA LEU A 224 -8.14 16.79 -4.37
C LEU A 224 -6.78 16.15 -4.19
N LEU A 225 -5.82 16.48 -5.05
CA LEU A 225 -4.43 16.01 -4.92
C LEU A 225 -3.83 16.49 -3.59
N ASP A 226 -4.05 17.76 -3.23
CA ASP A 226 -3.62 18.30 -1.95
C ASP A 226 -4.22 17.52 -0.78
N ALA A 227 -5.53 17.32 -0.77
CA ALA A 227 -6.21 16.57 0.28
C ALA A 227 -5.73 15.12 0.37
N LEU A 228 -5.41 14.48 -0.76
CA LEU A 228 -4.88 13.13 -0.83
C LEU A 228 -3.36 13.06 -0.60
N CYS A 229 -2.69 14.15 -0.24
CA CYS A 229 -1.23 14.20 -0.04
C CYS A 229 -0.45 13.69 -1.26
N LEU A 230 -0.86 14.06 -2.47
CA LEU A 230 -0.24 13.67 -3.73
C LEU A 230 0.33 14.88 -4.48
N ASP A 231 1.42 14.66 -5.20
CA ASP A 231 1.94 15.58 -6.23
C ASP A 231 1.45 15.19 -7.63
N GLY A 232 0.69 14.10 -7.76
CA GLY A 232 0.10 13.59 -8.98
C GLY A 232 0.24 12.07 -9.11
N PHE A 233 0.51 11.61 -10.33
CA PHE A 233 0.76 10.20 -10.63
C PHE A 233 1.98 10.08 -11.55
N GLY A 234 2.70 8.98 -11.41
CA GLY A 234 3.83 8.65 -12.26
C GLY A 234 3.64 7.34 -13.03
N PRO A 235 4.49 7.10 -14.04
CA PRO A 235 4.45 5.87 -14.81
C PRO A 235 4.81 4.66 -13.94
N VAL A 236 4.24 3.52 -14.31
CA VAL A 236 4.56 2.22 -13.71
C VAL A 236 5.76 1.62 -14.45
N ASP A 237 6.88 1.39 -13.76
CA ASP A 237 7.99 0.58 -14.28
C ASP A 237 7.85 -0.87 -13.79
N PRO A 238 7.48 -1.83 -14.64
CA PRO A 238 7.29 -3.22 -14.25
C PRO A 238 8.52 -3.86 -13.57
N ARG A 239 9.73 -3.35 -13.85
CA ARG A 239 10.97 -3.85 -13.25
C ARG A 239 11.05 -3.54 -11.75
N GLU A 240 10.54 -2.40 -11.32
CA GLU A 240 10.49 -2.05 -9.91
C GLU A 240 9.57 -3.00 -9.14
N TYR A 241 8.44 -3.40 -9.74
CA TYR A 241 7.53 -4.38 -9.13
C TYR A 241 8.10 -5.80 -9.16
N ALA A 242 8.75 -6.21 -10.25
CA ALA A 242 9.40 -7.53 -10.33
C ALA A 242 10.41 -7.74 -9.19
N ARG A 243 11.08 -6.67 -8.73
CA ARG A 243 11.99 -6.70 -7.58
C ARG A 243 11.30 -7.10 -6.27
N LEU A 244 9.98 -6.85 -6.13
CA LEU A 244 9.25 -7.24 -4.92
C LEU A 244 9.16 -8.76 -4.79
N GLY A 245 8.80 -9.44 -5.87
CA GLY A 245 8.81 -10.90 -5.93
C GLY A 245 10.23 -11.49 -5.77
N GLU A 246 11.25 -10.83 -6.35
CA GLU A 246 12.63 -11.28 -6.17
C GLU A 246 13.12 -11.15 -4.72
N ARG A 247 12.84 -10.02 -4.06
CA ARG A 247 13.16 -9.84 -2.64
C ARG A 247 12.50 -10.92 -1.77
N ALA A 248 11.24 -11.27 -2.06
CA ALA A 248 10.55 -12.34 -1.34
C ALA A 248 11.26 -13.70 -1.52
N ARG A 249 11.62 -14.06 -2.77
CA ARG A 249 12.39 -15.29 -3.05
C ARG A 249 13.77 -15.28 -2.39
N VAL A 250 14.44 -14.12 -2.31
CA VAL A 250 15.71 -13.99 -1.57
C VAL A 250 15.50 -14.29 -0.09
N ALA A 251 14.47 -13.74 0.53
CA ALA A 251 14.14 -14.00 1.93
C ALA A 251 13.86 -15.50 2.18
N ASP A 252 13.17 -16.17 1.23
CA ASP A 252 12.93 -17.62 1.30
C ASP A 252 14.25 -18.41 1.28
N ARG A 253 15.16 -18.06 0.35
CA ARG A 253 16.49 -18.70 0.26
C ARG A 253 17.35 -18.46 1.50
N LEU A 254 17.17 -17.36 2.19
CA LEU A 254 17.82 -17.06 3.47
C LEU A 254 17.20 -17.81 4.67
N GLY A 255 16.22 -18.69 4.42
CA GLY A 255 15.53 -19.45 5.45
C GLY A 255 14.53 -18.64 6.24
N TYR A 256 14.01 -17.52 5.70
CA TYR A 256 13.00 -16.67 6.33
C TYR A 256 11.74 -16.54 5.45
N PRO A 257 11.03 -17.68 5.20
CA PRO A 257 9.86 -17.70 4.31
C PRO A 257 8.63 -16.97 4.88
N ALA A 258 8.61 -16.76 6.19
CA ALA A 258 7.56 -16.05 6.90
C ALA A 258 8.15 -15.15 7.99
N LEU A 259 7.42 -14.09 8.39
CA LEU A 259 7.71 -13.38 9.63
C LEU A 259 7.66 -14.36 10.80
N ARG A 260 8.60 -14.32 11.69
CA ARG A 260 8.64 -15.17 12.89
C ARG A 260 9.64 -14.64 13.91
#